data_c3e7315c087985c63fd2eb3a5ac0ad52
#
_entry.id   c3e7315c087985c63fd2eb3a5ac0ad52
#
_cell.length_a   1.000
_cell.length_b   1.000
_cell.length_c   1.000
_cell.angle_alpha   90.00
_cell.angle_beta   90.00
_cell.angle_gamma   90.00
#
_symmetry.space_group_name_H-M   'P 1'
#
loop_
_entity.id
_entity.type
_entity.pdbx_description
1 polymer ?
#
loop_
_entity_poly.entity_id
_entity_poly.type
_entity_poly.pdbx_seq_one_letter_code
_entity_poly.pdbx_strand_id
1 'polypeptide(L)'
;MKRPNDLGACTHSFKVLEEAQRSKKNYNSQAAREALTSAVKAASNQNTPRDFQLDVAEAIILGLDATVIAGTGSGKTLPWAMPLLLDENQGRACLVISPLKALQVDHVSYLSWKSTEWLNVT
;
A
#
# COMPACT_ATOMS: atom_id res chain seq x y z
N MET A 1 -11.30 13.62 12.06
CA MET A 1 -10.85 13.21 13.41
C MET A 1 -9.37 12.89 13.38
N LYS A 2 -8.58 13.52 14.20
CA LYS A 2 -7.12 13.32 14.27
C LYS A 2 -6.84 11.99 14.99
N ARG A 3 -6.20 11.04 14.34
CA ARG A 3 -5.84 9.77 14.97
C ARG A 3 -4.68 9.95 15.95
N PRO A 4 -4.63 9.22 17.08
CA PRO A 4 -3.59 9.41 18.11
C PRO A 4 -2.15 9.18 17.62
N ASN A 5 -1.97 8.48 16.50
CA ASN A 5 -0.67 8.14 15.92
C ASN A 5 -0.27 9.01 14.73
N ASP A 6 -1.00 10.06 14.42
CA ASP A 6 -0.72 10.97 13.31
C ASP A 6 0.36 12.03 13.66
N LEU A 7 1.20 11.72 14.63
CA LEU A 7 2.36 12.54 14.98
C LEU A 7 3.35 12.60 13.81
N GLY A 8 3.28 13.68 13.07
CA GLY A 8 4.16 13.96 11.94
C GLY A 8 3.51 13.87 10.54
N ALA A 9 2.28 13.39 10.43
CA ALA A 9 1.58 13.46 9.15
C ALA A 9 1.10 14.89 8.89
N CYS A 10 1.46 15.40 7.73
CA CYS A 10 1.04 16.73 7.31
C CYS A 10 -0.48 16.79 7.16
N THR A 11 -1.13 17.70 7.84
CA THR A 11 -2.59 17.94 7.73
C THR A 11 -3.03 18.11 6.27
N HIS A 12 -2.17 18.65 5.44
CA HIS A 12 -2.41 18.81 4.00
C HIS A 12 -2.54 17.45 3.29
N SER A 13 -1.71 16.49 3.64
CA SER A 13 -1.74 15.14 3.02
C SER A 13 -3.09 14.45 3.26
N PHE A 14 -3.64 14.56 4.46
CA PHE A 14 -4.96 13.99 4.75
C PHE A 14 -6.09 14.68 4.00
N LYS A 15 -6.02 16.01 3.86
CA LYS A 15 -7.01 16.75 3.04
C LYS A 15 -7.00 16.30 1.59
N VAL A 16 -5.82 16.14 0.99
CA VAL A 16 -5.68 15.67 -0.39
C VAL A 16 -6.27 14.28 -0.55
N LEU A 17 -6.00 13.38 0.40
CA LEU A 17 -6.55 12.03 0.38
C LEU A 17 -8.09 12.04 0.50
N GLU A 18 -8.63 12.81 1.43
CA GLU A 18 -10.08 12.94 1.62
C GLU A 18 -10.77 13.53 0.38
N GLU A 19 -10.18 14.55 -0.23
CA GLU A 19 -10.70 15.16 -1.46
C GLU A 19 -10.69 14.14 -2.61
N ALA A 20 -9.64 13.35 -2.77
CA ALA A 20 -9.55 12.31 -3.77
C ALA A 20 -10.60 11.21 -3.55
N GLN A 21 -10.83 10.81 -2.30
CA GLN A 21 -11.87 9.84 -1.93
C GLN A 21 -13.27 10.33 -2.32
N ARG A 22 -13.55 11.62 -2.09
CA ARG A 22 -14.84 12.23 -2.44
C ARG A 22 -15.00 12.44 -3.94
N SER A 23 -13.93 12.76 -4.65
CA SER A 23 -13.95 13.08 -6.08
C SER A 23 -14.12 11.84 -6.96
N LYS A 24 -13.70 10.67 -6.50
CA LYS A 24 -13.82 9.43 -7.27
C LYS A 24 -15.23 8.90 -7.21
N LYS A 25 -15.89 8.90 -8.36
CA LYS A 25 -17.25 8.41 -8.50
C LYS A 25 -17.33 6.92 -8.12
N ASN A 26 -18.33 6.58 -7.31
CA ASN A 26 -18.58 5.21 -6.83
C ASN A 26 -17.43 4.62 -5.98
N TYR A 27 -16.62 5.46 -5.37
CA TYR A 27 -15.56 5.03 -4.49
C TYR A 27 -16.01 5.01 -3.03
N ASN A 28 -15.80 3.89 -2.35
CA ASN A 28 -16.05 3.74 -0.92
C ASN A 28 -14.73 3.40 -0.22
N SER A 29 -14.20 4.36 0.53
CA SER A 29 -12.96 4.23 1.27
C SER A 29 -12.99 3.07 2.27
N GLN A 30 -14.06 2.92 3.01
CA GLN A 30 -14.19 1.85 3.99
C GLN A 30 -14.17 0.47 3.32
N ALA A 31 -14.94 0.30 2.25
CA ALA A 31 -14.96 -0.95 1.49
C ALA A 31 -13.59 -1.28 0.90
N ALA A 32 -12.87 -0.29 0.37
CA ALA A 32 -11.51 -0.46 -0.15
C ALA A 32 -10.54 -0.90 0.96
N ARG A 33 -10.60 -0.28 2.13
CA ARG A 33 -9.75 -0.65 3.28
C ARG A 33 -10.06 -2.04 3.82
N GLU A 34 -11.32 -2.43 3.86
CA GLU A 34 -11.74 -3.78 4.24
C GLU A 34 -11.24 -4.82 3.24
N ALA A 35 -11.35 -4.54 1.94
CA ALA A 35 -10.83 -5.42 0.89
C ALA A 35 -9.31 -5.59 0.97
N LEU A 36 -8.56 -4.49 1.18
CA LEU A 36 -7.11 -4.51 1.38
C LEU A 36 -6.73 -5.33 2.63
N THR A 37 -7.42 -5.11 3.73
CA THR A 37 -7.18 -5.84 4.99
C THR A 37 -7.44 -7.33 4.81
N SER A 38 -8.53 -7.71 4.15
CA SER A 38 -8.85 -9.11 3.88
C SER A 38 -7.82 -9.77 2.98
N ALA A 39 -7.38 -9.07 1.93
CA ALA A 39 -6.35 -9.57 1.03
C ALA A 39 -5.00 -9.79 1.74
N VAL A 40 -4.59 -8.87 2.61
CA VAL A 40 -3.36 -8.99 3.40
C VAL A 40 -3.47 -10.14 4.40
N LYS A 41 -4.58 -10.27 5.09
CA LYS A 41 -4.79 -11.39 6.04
C LYS A 41 -4.73 -12.75 5.36
N ALA A 42 -5.37 -12.88 4.21
CA ALA A 42 -5.36 -14.13 3.44
C ALA A 42 -3.95 -14.51 2.97
N ALA A 43 -3.15 -13.50 2.71
CA ALA A 43 -1.84 -13.65 2.10
C ALA A 43 -0.70 -13.76 3.12
N SER A 44 -0.85 -13.24 4.34
CA SER A 44 0.22 -13.09 5.32
C SER A 44 -0.10 -13.70 6.69
N ASN A 45 -0.74 -14.85 6.72
CA ASN A 45 -1.05 -15.57 7.97
C ASN A 45 -1.79 -14.70 9.02
N GLN A 46 -2.83 -13.98 8.58
CA GLN A 46 -3.69 -13.17 9.44
C GLN A 46 -3.07 -11.88 10.01
N ASN A 47 -1.97 -11.42 9.47
CA ASN A 47 -1.43 -10.11 9.83
C ASN A 47 -2.38 -8.99 9.40
N THR A 48 -2.57 -8.01 10.28
CA THR A 48 -3.42 -6.85 10.00
C THR A 48 -2.57 -5.67 9.55
N PRO A 49 -2.91 -4.98 8.45
CA PRO A 49 -2.19 -3.78 8.03
C PRO A 49 -2.33 -2.67 9.05
N ARG A 50 -1.31 -1.82 9.16
CA ARG A 50 -1.34 -0.61 9.98
C ARG A 50 -2.07 0.53 9.25
N ASP A 51 -2.57 1.51 10.00
CA ASP A 51 -3.30 2.64 9.43
C ASP A 51 -2.54 3.39 8.35
N PHE A 52 -1.25 3.68 8.56
CA PHE A 52 -0.45 4.38 7.56
C PHE A 52 -0.27 3.55 6.27
N GLN A 53 -0.21 2.24 6.39
CA GLN A 53 -0.11 1.34 5.24
C GLN A 53 -1.38 1.39 4.40
N LEU A 54 -2.53 1.41 5.04
CA LEU A 54 -3.83 1.57 4.38
C LEU A 54 -3.97 2.95 3.72
N ASP A 55 -3.53 4.02 4.39
CA ASP A 55 -3.55 5.37 3.84
C ASP A 55 -2.74 5.47 2.54
N VAL A 56 -1.53 4.92 2.54
CA VAL A 56 -0.65 4.93 1.36
C VAL A 56 -1.21 4.04 0.25
N ALA A 57 -1.69 2.84 0.57
CA ALA A 57 -2.29 1.94 -0.40
C ALA A 57 -3.52 2.57 -1.05
N GLU A 58 -4.36 3.24 -0.28
CA GLU A 58 -5.53 3.95 -0.77
C GLU A 58 -5.15 5.14 -1.66
N ALA A 59 -4.11 5.90 -1.29
CA ALA A 59 -3.57 6.96 -2.13
C ALA A 59 -3.14 6.43 -3.51
N ILE A 60 -2.47 5.29 -3.55
CA ILE A 60 -2.06 4.62 -4.79
C ILE A 60 -3.29 4.22 -5.63
N ILE A 61 -4.30 3.63 -5.02
CA ILE A 61 -5.55 3.24 -5.69
C ILE A 61 -6.25 4.46 -6.31
N LEU A 62 -6.19 5.60 -5.64
CA LEU A 62 -6.78 6.85 -6.08
C LEU A 62 -5.93 7.61 -7.10
N GLY A 63 -4.74 7.09 -7.46
CA GLY A 63 -3.84 7.71 -8.41
C GLY A 63 -3.05 8.89 -7.86
N LEU A 64 -2.90 8.98 -6.56
CA LEU A 64 -2.10 10.01 -5.89
C LEU A 64 -0.65 9.57 -5.75
N ASP A 65 0.25 10.53 -5.80
CA ASP A 65 1.63 10.33 -5.38
C ASP A 65 1.75 10.38 -3.87
N ALA A 66 2.64 9.58 -3.31
CA ALA A 66 2.86 9.54 -1.87
C ALA A 66 4.35 9.44 -1.53
N THR A 67 4.77 10.24 -0.56
CA THR A 67 6.09 10.12 0.07
C THR A 67 5.91 9.58 1.48
N VAL A 68 6.55 8.45 1.77
CA VAL A 68 6.43 7.76 3.06
C VAL A 68 7.74 7.85 3.81
N ILE A 69 7.70 8.48 4.98
CA ILE A 69 8.81 8.55 5.91
C ILE A 69 8.43 7.74 7.15
N ALA A 70 9.04 6.59 7.31
CA ALA A 70 8.78 5.69 8.42
C ALA A 70 10.05 4.99 8.85
N GLY A 71 10.13 4.63 10.13
CA GLY A 71 11.31 3.97 10.70
C GLY A 71 11.58 2.60 10.09
N THR A 72 12.80 2.10 10.27
CA THR A 72 13.19 0.75 9.88
C THR A 72 12.30 -0.28 10.58
N GLY A 73 11.84 -1.30 9.85
CA GLY A 73 10.94 -2.32 10.38
C GLY A 73 9.48 -1.90 10.51
N SER A 74 9.10 -0.71 10.05
CA SER A 74 7.71 -0.24 10.10
C SER A 74 6.78 -0.85 9.04
N GLY A 75 7.33 -1.62 8.10
CA GLY A 75 6.54 -2.25 7.03
C GLY A 75 6.26 -1.35 5.84
N LYS A 76 7.22 -0.52 5.44
CA LYS A 76 7.11 0.40 4.28
C LYS A 76 6.86 -0.28 2.94
N THR A 77 7.18 -1.55 2.81
CA THR A 77 7.02 -2.31 1.57
C THR A 77 5.57 -2.68 1.29
N LEU A 78 4.82 -3.02 2.32
CA LEU A 78 3.44 -3.49 2.19
C LEU A 78 2.49 -2.50 1.49
N PRO A 79 2.56 -1.19 1.73
CA PRO A 79 1.62 -0.22 1.14
C PRO A 79 1.55 -0.23 -0.38
N TRP A 80 2.68 -0.38 -1.07
CA TRP A 80 2.67 -0.41 -2.53
C TRP A 80 2.34 -1.79 -3.10
N ALA A 81 2.52 -2.84 -2.30
CA ALA A 81 2.17 -4.20 -2.70
C ALA A 81 0.68 -4.52 -2.50
N MET A 82 0.05 -3.95 -1.48
CA MET A 82 -1.36 -4.23 -1.15
C MET A 82 -2.34 -4.03 -2.30
N PRO A 83 -2.27 -2.93 -3.08
CA PRO A 83 -3.21 -2.74 -4.19
C PRO A 83 -3.13 -3.83 -5.25
N LEU A 84 -1.98 -4.48 -5.43
CA LEU A 84 -1.80 -5.58 -6.38
C LEU A 84 -2.49 -6.87 -5.93
N LEU A 85 -2.86 -6.97 -4.66
CA LEU A 85 -3.54 -8.13 -4.11
C LEU A 85 -5.04 -8.13 -4.43
N LEU A 86 -5.59 -7.00 -4.82
CA LEU A 86 -7.01 -6.88 -5.17
C LEU A 86 -7.28 -7.51 -6.53
N ASP A 87 -8.38 -8.25 -6.63
CA ASP A 87 -8.77 -8.93 -7.87
C ASP A 87 -9.02 -7.96 -9.02
N GLU A 88 -9.54 -6.78 -8.74
CA GLU A 88 -9.76 -5.72 -9.73
C GLU A 88 -8.47 -5.16 -10.33
N ASN A 89 -7.33 -5.41 -9.70
CA ASN A 89 -6.01 -4.99 -10.18
C ASN A 89 -5.21 -6.14 -10.83
N GLN A 90 -5.84 -7.26 -11.08
CA GLN A 90 -5.20 -8.36 -11.83
C GLN A 90 -4.74 -7.88 -13.21
N GLY A 91 -3.52 -8.26 -13.58
CA GLY A 91 -2.88 -7.82 -14.83
C GLY A 91 -2.20 -6.45 -14.75
N ARG A 92 -2.26 -5.76 -13.62
CA ARG A 92 -1.47 -4.54 -13.39
C ARG A 92 -0.08 -4.87 -12.87
N ALA A 93 0.89 -4.04 -13.20
CA ALA A 93 2.26 -4.17 -12.74
C ALA A 93 2.66 -2.97 -11.87
N CYS A 94 3.53 -3.21 -10.91
CA CYS A 94 4.19 -2.17 -10.13
C CYS A 94 5.69 -2.20 -10.44
N LEU A 95 6.24 -1.04 -10.80
CA LEU A 95 7.68 -0.88 -11.00
C LEU A 95 8.32 -0.39 -9.71
N VAL A 96 9.22 -1.20 -9.15
CA VAL A 96 9.97 -0.84 -7.95
C VAL A 96 11.42 -0.57 -8.33
N ILE A 97 11.89 0.65 -8.05
CA ILE A 97 13.27 1.06 -8.25
C ILE A 97 13.95 1.08 -6.89
N SER A 98 14.88 0.18 -6.67
CA SER A 98 15.65 0.09 -5.44
C SER A 98 17.15 0.19 -5.71
N PRO A 99 17.89 1.08 -5.02
CA PRO A 99 19.33 1.23 -5.22
C PRO A 99 20.17 0.10 -4.60
N LEU A 100 19.59 -0.68 -3.69
CA LEU A 100 20.27 -1.72 -2.95
C LEU A 100 19.84 -3.12 -3.42
N LYS A 101 20.77 -3.92 -3.92
CA LYS A 101 20.50 -5.30 -4.37
C LYS A 101 19.91 -6.18 -3.27
N ALA A 102 20.39 -6.05 -2.03
CA ALA A 102 19.86 -6.80 -0.89
C ALA A 102 18.37 -6.54 -0.69
N LEU A 103 17.91 -5.28 -0.78
CA LEU A 103 16.49 -4.92 -0.71
C LEU A 103 15.67 -5.47 -1.87
N GLN A 104 16.26 -5.56 -3.07
CA GLN A 104 15.57 -6.16 -4.22
C GLN A 104 15.26 -7.63 -3.97
N VAL A 105 16.22 -8.39 -3.45
CA VAL A 105 16.04 -9.80 -3.12
C VAL A 105 15.00 -9.96 -2.01
N ASP A 106 15.07 -9.15 -0.97
CA ASP A 106 14.12 -9.17 0.14
C ASP A 106 12.70 -8.84 -0.33
N HIS A 107 12.53 -7.87 -1.21
CA HIS A 107 11.24 -7.54 -1.78
C HIS A 107 10.64 -8.69 -2.59
N VAL A 108 11.43 -9.33 -3.44
CA VAL A 108 11.00 -10.50 -4.22
C VAL A 108 10.60 -11.65 -3.29
N SER A 109 11.42 -11.96 -2.29
CA SER A 109 11.13 -13.01 -1.33
C SER A 109 9.88 -12.71 -0.50
N TYR A 110 9.72 -11.46 -0.05
CA TYR A 110 8.58 -11.03 0.74
C TYR A 110 7.25 -11.13 -0.03
N LEU A 111 7.29 -10.90 -1.34
CA LEU A 111 6.10 -10.86 -2.20
C LEU A 111 5.86 -12.17 -2.96
N SER A 112 6.78 -13.12 -2.90
CA SER A 112 6.68 -14.41 -3.60
C SER A 112 5.59 -15.35 -3.08
N TRP A 113 4.97 -15.00 -1.97
CA TRP A 113 3.84 -15.75 -1.41
C TRP A 113 2.53 -15.60 -2.19
N LYS A 114 2.46 -14.67 -3.13
CA LYS A 114 1.42 -14.65 -4.16
C LYS A 114 2.04 -14.98 -5.51
N SER A 115 1.38 -15.82 -6.28
CA SER A 115 1.77 -16.25 -7.64
C SER A 115 1.79 -15.09 -8.65
N THR A 116 2.47 -14.02 -8.28
CA THR A 116 2.69 -12.88 -9.15
C THR A 116 4.05 -13.07 -9.79
N GLU A 117 4.08 -13.09 -11.11
CA GLU A 117 5.34 -13.18 -11.83
C GLU A 117 6.17 -11.92 -11.58
N TRP A 118 7.33 -12.11 -10.99
CA TRP A 118 8.28 -11.03 -10.72
C TRP A 118 9.37 -11.05 -11.78
N LEU A 119 9.43 -10.00 -12.58
CA LEU A 119 10.53 -9.78 -13.48
C LEU A 119 11.63 -9.02 -12.76
N ASN A 120 12.71 -9.72 -12.40
CA ASN A 120 13.91 -9.08 -11.84
C ASN A 120 14.81 -8.64 -13.00
N VAL A 121 14.87 -7.34 -13.23
CA VAL A 121 15.76 -6.75 -14.22
C VAL A 121 17.02 -6.26 -13.50
N THR A 122 18.06 -7.03 -13.58
CA THR A 122 19.39 -6.63 -13.07
C THR A 122 20.21 -5.91 -14.12
#